data_13e7f311a7fa11447be60e885b319b45
#
_entry.id   13e7f311a7fa11447be60e885b319b45
#
_cell.length_a   1.000
_cell.length_b   1.000
_cell.length_c   1.000
_cell.angle_alpha   90.00
_cell.angle_beta   90.00
_cell.angle_gamma   90.00
#
_symmetry.space_group_name_H-M   'P 1'
#
loop_
_entity.id
_entity.type
_entity.pdbx_description
1 polymer ?
#
loop_
_entity_poly.entity_id
_entity_poly.type
_entity_poly.pdbx_seq_one_letter_code
_entity_poly.pdbx_strand_id
1 'polypeptide(L)'
;GEIPMIMYYGNPTPEDVFFLCFAQRCGFDVICVSPDKSCLSAFERCPFTDKLQKLQLPASRAVMPFPQKMVKAKIATVAYSAERELDTALYGGDTIFRDRQFEKMDSAVLKTTLDEIFILWDQPAKFRSGFAVRGDRVIVPTIFAKINGVDDGDLKSYWRQVEEMITPLTTYIIKSPSYKRPPSSMLSAYSRYISGTSIDTAALMKSPLNKYEFLSEPLQELIFEKMQAAASDRMLETDDPTEAVCYIIHAALNLDRTVLRNLQKYDFTKDIPKFIVADSIEEPFSKLECAQLLLLSYLGFDVLVLSPSGYRDIEAYVSDDAFETHTLNEFKYNVSVPRFKTPDEAKYQKQKNGLFKKLFRKGRT
;
A
#
# COMPACT_ATOMS: atom_id res chain seq x y z
N GLY A 1 7.11 -13.24 30.63
CA GLY A 1 6.64 -14.57 30.25
C GLY A 1 5.28 -14.45 29.60
N GLU A 2 4.97 -15.28 28.62
CA GLU A 2 3.64 -15.36 28.03
C GLU A 2 2.70 -16.04 29.02
N ILE A 3 1.49 -15.52 29.15
CA ILE A 3 0.46 -16.11 30.01
C ILE A 3 -0.19 -17.25 29.21
N PRO A 4 -0.22 -18.49 29.71
CA PRO A 4 -0.86 -19.59 29.00
C PRO A 4 -2.38 -19.39 28.94
N MET A 5 -3.01 -19.74 27.79
CA MET A 5 -4.43 -19.52 27.54
C MET A 5 -5.16 -20.84 27.30
N ILE A 6 -6.35 -20.96 27.87
CA ILE A 6 -7.29 -22.06 27.58
C ILE A 6 -8.52 -21.49 26.90
N MET A 7 -8.86 -22.04 25.73
CA MET A 7 -10.14 -21.77 25.07
C MET A 7 -11.04 -22.98 25.12
N TYR A 8 -12.20 -22.84 25.74
CA TYR A 8 -13.26 -23.84 25.75
C TYR A 8 -14.38 -23.44 24.81
N TYR A 9 -14.83 -24.38 23.97
CA TYR A 9 -15.96 -24.17 23.07
C TYR A 9 -17.04 -25.19 23.29
N GLY A 10 -18.25 -24.75 23.54
CA GLY A 10 -19.40 -25.60 23.74
C GLY A 10 -20.22 -25.27 24.99
N ASN A 11 -21.08 -26.19 25.40
CA ASN A 11 -21.84 -26.06 26.66
C ASN A 11 -21.05 -26.72 27.79
N PRO A 12 -20.48 -25.97 28.70
CA PRO A 12 -19.65 -26.53 29.77
C PRO A 12 -20.54 -27.28 30.79
N THR A 13 -20.09 -28.47 31.15
CA THR A 13 -20.63 -29.19 32.29
C THR A 13 -20.20 -28.55 33.61
N PRO A 14 -20.81 -28.88 34.78
CA PRO A 14 -20.31 -28.37 36.07
C PRO A 14 -18.83 -28.68 36.34
N GLU A 15 -18.38 -29.86 35.87
CA GLU A 15 -16.98 -30.31 35.99
C GLU A 15 -16.08 -29.45 35.10
N ASP A 16 -16.49 -29.14 33.88
CA ASP A 16 -15.74 -28.24 32.98
C ASP A 16 -15.60 -26.84 33.57
N VAL A 17 -16.69 -26.29 34.13
CA VAL A 17 -16.69 -24.99 34.81
C VAL A 17 -15.71 -25.00 35.97
N PHE A 18 -15.72 -26.06 36.79
CA PHE A 18 -14.78 -26.20 37.90
C PHE A 18 -13.32 -26.24 37.42
N PHE A 19 -13.04 -27.03 36.38
CA PHE A 19 -11.72 -27.08 35.76
C PHE A 19 -11.27 -25.71 35.21
N LEU A 20 -12.14 -25.01 34.49
CA LEU A 20 -11.82 -23.68 33.91
C LEU A 20 -11.55 -22.64 35.02
N CYS A 21 -12.34 -22.66 36.11
CA CYS A 21 -12.12 -21.79 37.25
C CYS A 21 -10.79 -22.15 37.99
N PHE A 22 -10.46 -23.41 38.08
CA PHE A 22 -9.19 -23.88 38.67
C PHE A 22 -7.99 -23.44 37.81
N ALA A 23 -8.06 -23.60 36.47
CA ALA A 23 -7.02 -23.16 35.54
C ALA A 23 -6.80 -21.66 35.65
N GLN A 24 -7.85 -20.85 35.72
CA GLN A 24 -7.75 -19.41 35.92
C GLN A 24 -7.02 -19.05 37.22
N ARG A 25 -7.24 -19.79 38.32
CA ARG A 25 -6.52 -19.60 39.56
C ARG A 25 -5.05 -20.01 39.48
N CYS A 26 -4.72 -20.94 38.58
CA CYS A 26 -3.33 -21.32 38.29
C CYS A 26 -2.62 -20.32 37.40
N GLY A 27 -3.27 -19.21 37.00
CA GLY A 27 -2.67 -18.14 36.21
C GLY A 27 -2.84 -18.30 34.71
N PHE A 28 -3.81 -19.13 34.28
CA PHE A 28 -4.19 -19.21 32.86
C PHE A 28 -5.22 -18.14 32.51
N ASP A 29 -5.11 -17.55 31.35
CA ASP A 29 -6.22 -16.84 30.73
C ASP A 29 -7.24 -17.83 30.18
N VAL A 30 -8.52 -17.68 30.58
CA VAL A 30 -9.57 -18.62 30.19
C VAL A 30 -10.63 -17.90 29.41
N ILE A 31 -10.92 -18.41 28.21
CA ILE A 31 -11.99 -17.94 27.33
C ILE A 31 -12.97 -19.08 27.10
N CYS A 32 -14.22 -18.91 27.56
CA CYS A 32 -15.30 -19.84 27.28
C CYS A 32 -16.23 -19.25 26.22
N VAL A 33 -16.39 -19.95 25.11
CA VAL A 33 -17.26 -19.57 24.00
C VAL A 33 -18.41 -20.56 23.88
N SER A 34 -19.63 -20.10 24.14
CA SER A 34 -20.83 -20.89 23.91
C SER A 34 -21.81 -20.15 23.02
N PRO A 35 -22.26 -20.79 21.94
CA PRO A 35 -23.35 -20.26 21.10
C PRO A 35 -24.73 -20.28 21.77
N ASP A 36 -24.90 -21.12 22.79
CA ASP A 36 -26.14 -21.23 23.54
C ASP A 36 -26.10 -20.39 24.84
N LYS A 37 -27.07 -19.49 24.98
CA LYS A 37 -27.17 -18.61 26.15
C LYS A 37 -27.45 -19.36 27.45
N SER A 38 -28.07 -20.52 27.39
CA SER A 38 -28.45 -21.31 28.55
C SER A 38 -27.27 -21.85 29.33
N CYS A 39 -26.14 -22.06 28.67
CA CYS A 39 -24.96 -22.68 29.29
C CYS A 39 -24.24 -21.75 30.29
N LEU A 40 -24.45 -20.46 30.23
CA LEU A 40 -23.83 -19.50 31.16
C LEU A 40 -24.37 -19.67 32.59
N SER A 41 -25.54 -20.33 32.77
CA SER A 41 -26.08 -20.63 34.06
C SER A 41 -25.23 -21.62 34.89
N ALA A 42 -24.41 -22.43 34.24
CA ALA A 42 -23.43 -23.28 34.92
C ALA A 42 -22.38 -22.51 35.70
N PHE A 43 -21.94 -21.38 35.16
CA PHE A 43 -21.01 -20.46 35.83
C PHE A 43 -21.64 -19.69 37.00
N GLU A 44 -22.94 -19.46 36.99
CA GLU A 44 -23.65 -18.75 38.08
C GLU A 44 -23.70 -19.56 39.38
N ARG A 45 -23.57 -20.87 39.28
CA ARG A 45 -23.54 -21.80 40.40
C ARG A 45 -22.15 -22.07 40.97
N CYS A 46 -21.12 -21.54 40.31
CA CYS A 46 -19.75 -21.71 40.74
C CYS A 46 -19.33 -20.57 41.68
N PRO A 47 -18.86 -20.84 42.91
CA PRO A 47 -18.53 -19.82 43.91
C PRO A 47 -17.29 -18.98 43.55
N PHE A 48 -16.66 -19.22 42.40
CA PHE A 48 -15.38 -18.62 42.02
C PHE A 48 -15.49 -17.68 40.77
N THR A 49 -16.70 -17.19 40.48
CA THR A 49 -16.98 -16.41 39.27
C THR A 49 -16.93 -14.88 39.45
N ASP A 50 -16.41 -14.41 40.59
CA ASP A 50 -16.35 -12.96 40.93
C ASP A 50 -15.65 -12.08 39.88
N LYS A 51 -14.80 -12.68 39.04
CA LYS A 51 -14.05 -11.99 37.98
C LYS A 51 -14.51 -12.34 36.56
N LEU A 52 -15.63 -13.05 36.42
CA LEU A 52 -16.13 -13.45 35.11
C LEU A 52 -16.70 -12.26 34.35
N GLN A 53 -16.11 -11.90 33.22
CA GLN A 53 -16.68 -10.93 32.29
C GLN A 53 -17.56 -11.66 31.27
N LYS A 54 -18.85 -11.33 31.22
CA LYS A 54 -19.82 -11.90 30.31
C LYS A 54 -20.05 -10.97 29.11
N LEU A 55 -19.76 -11.45 27.90
CA LEU A 55 -20.14 -10.81 26.66
C LEU A 55 -21.34 -11.55 26.07
N GLN A 56 -22.50 -10.90 26.04
CA GLN A 56 -23.72 -11.49 25.44
C GLN A 56 -23.93 -10.96 24.03
N LEU A 57 -23.94 -11.88 23.05
CA LEU A 57 -24.36 -11.59 21.69
C LEU A 57 -25.89 -11.71 21.54
N PRO A 58 -26.53 -10.93 20.64
CA PRO A 58 -28.00 -10.87 20.54
C PRO A 58 -28.66 -12.18 20.10
N ALA A 59 -27.96 -13.06 19.39
CA ALA A 59 -28.48 -14.33 18.88
C ALA A 59 -28.01 -15.53 19.71
N SER A 60 -28.95 -16.45 20.05
CA SER A 60 -28.62 -17.78 20.58
C SER A 60 -28.71 -18.83 19.47
N ARG A 61 -27.75 -19.73 19.38
CA ARG A 61 -27.69 -20.80 18.38
C ARG A 61 -27.34 -22.11 19.05
N ALA A 62 -27.80 -23.24 18.48
CA ALA A 62 -27.36 -24.56 18.90
C ALA A 62 -25.84 -24.70 18.75
N VAL A 63 -25.22 -25.42 19.69
CA VAL A 63 -23.78 -25.71 19.62
C VAL A 63 -23.52 -26.64 18.43
N MET A 64 -22.73 -26.16 17.48
CA MET A 64 -22.26 -26.93 16.32
C MET A 64 -20.85 -27.46 16.62
N PRO A 65 -20.41 -28.56 15.98
CA PRO A 65 -19.04 -29.02 16.11
C PRO A 65 -18.05 -27.91 15.77
N PHE A 66 -16.95 -27.82 16.50
CA PHE A 66 -15.91 -26.81 16.23
C PHE A 66 -15.36 -27.00 14.80
N PRO A 67 -15.31 -25.95 13.96
CA PRO A 67 -14.90 -26.09 12.57
C PRO A 67 -13.43 -26.51 12.48
N GLN A 68 -13.18 -27.68 11.89
CA GLN A 68 -11.82 -28.20 11.68
C GLN A 68 -11.02 -27.42 10.62
N LYS A 69 -11.70 -26.64 9.78
CA LYS A 69 -11.07 -25.72 8.83
C LYS A 69 -11.63 -24.32 9.08
N MET A 70 -10.74 -23.38 9.42
CA MET A 70 -11.12 -21.97 9.45
C MET A 70 -11.50 -21.53 8.03
N VAL A 71 -12.79 -21.46 7.74
CA VAL A 71 -13.27 -20.66 6.63
C VAL A 71 -13.07 -19.21 7.07
N LYS A 72 -12.06 -18.53 6.52
CA LYS A 72 -11.89 -17.10 6.69
C LYS A 72 -13.08 -16.40 6.04
N ALA A 73 -14.21 -16.32 6.74
CA ALA A 73 -15.22 -15.33 6.41
C ALA A 73 -14.52 -13.96 6.56
N LYS A 74 -14.45 -13.20 5.46
CA LYS A 74 -14.03 -11.78 5.52
C LYS A 74 -15.14 -11.00 6.22
N ILE A 75 -15.26 -11.16 7.52
CA ILE A 75 -16.06 -10.25 8.33
C ILE A 75 -15.18 -9.00 8.50
N ALA A 76 -15.64 -7.90 7.92
CA ALA A 76 -15.02 -6.61 8.18
C ALA A 76 -15.00 -6.40 9.70
N THR A 77 -13.81 -6.34 10.28
CA THR A 77 -13.67 -6.07 11.71
C THR A 77 -14.15 -4.64 11.99
N VAL A 78 -14.62 -4.38 13.20
CA VAL A 78 -15.01 -3.01 13.63
C VAL A 78 -13.86 -2.02 13.35
N ALA A 79 -12.62 -2.46 13.54
CA ALA A 79 -11.43 -1.68 13.21
C ALA A 79 -11.32 -1.38 11.70
N TYR A 80 -11.62 -2.36 10.84
CA TYR A 80 -11.62 -2.15 9.38
C TYR A 80 -12.77 -1.24 8.93
N SER A 81 -13.96 -1.38 9.53
CA SER A 81 -15.10 -0.51 9.24
C SER A 81 -14.82 0.92 9.72
N ALA A 82 -14.27 1.10 10.93
CA ALA A 82 -13.88 2.40 11.44
C ALA A 82 -12.74 3.04 10.62
N GLU A 83 -11.77 2.26 10.17
CA GLU A 83 -10.70 2.73 9.28
C GLU A 83 -11.28 3.17 7.92
N ARG A 84 -12.23 2.43 7.37
CA ARG A 84 -12.92 2.76 6.11
C ARG A 84 -13.82 4.00 6.26
N GLU A 85 -14.54 4.14 7.38
CA GLU A 85 -15.33 5.34 7.69
C GLU A 85 -14.42 6.57 7.87
N LEU A 86 -13.28 6.39 8.54
CA LEU A 86 -12.30 7.45 8.71
C LEU A 86 -11.68 7.85 7.35
N ASP A 87 -11.33 6.89 6.51
CA ASP A 87 -10.82 7.13 5.18
C ASP A 87 -11.86 7.88 4.32
N THR A 88 -13.13 7.47 4.39
CA THR A 88 -14.24 8.16 3.70
C THR A 88 -14.45 9.59 4.24
N ALA A 89 -14.37 9.79 5.55
CA ALA A 89 -14.53 11.10 6.17
C ALA A 89 -13.36 12.06 5.88
N LEU A 90 -12.14 11.52 5.82
CA LEU A 90 -10.93 12.32 5.55
C LEU A 90 -10.71 12.59 4.05
N TYR A 91 -11.20 11.71 3.19
CA TYR A 91 -10.84 11.67 1.77
C TYR A 91 -12.06 11.70 0.82
N GLY A 92 -13.27 11.69 1.36
CA GLY A 92 -14.50 11.87 0.60
C GLY A 92 -14.57 13.27 -0.04
N GLY A 93 -15.08 13.33 -1.27
CA GLY A 93 -14.94 14.46 -2.18
C GLY A 93 -15.47 15.83 -1.76
N ASP A 94 -16.23 15.94 -0.66
CA ASP A 94 -16.86 17.20 -0.20
C ASP A 94 -16.25 17.75 1.10
N THR A 95 -15.05 17.29 1.46
CA THR A 95 -14.43 17.77 2.70
C THR A 95 -13.71 19.11 2.49
N ILE A 96 -13.69 19.94 3.55
CA ILE A 96 -12.98 21.23 3.68
C ILE A 96 -11.47 21.13 3.41
N PHE A 97 -10.94 19.91 3.27
CA PHE A 97 -9.52 19.59 3.05
C PHE A 97 -9.15 19.36 1.58
N ARG A 98 -10.03 19.77 0.64
CA ARG A 98 -9.74 19.66 -0.79
C ARG A 98 -8.76 20.74 -1.21
N ASP A 99 -7.48 20.40 -1.21
CA ASP A 99 -6.41 21.33 -1.59
C ASP A 99 -6.13 21.37 -3.11
N ARG A 100 -6.91 20.65 -3.94
CA ARG A 100 -6.67 20.60 -5.37
C ARG A 100 -7.31 21.76 -6.13
N GLN A 101 -6.49 22.47 -6.86
CA GLN A 101 -6.96 23.49 -7.80
C GLN A 101 -7.50 22.88 -9.10
N PHE A 102 -6.97 21.74 -9.54
CA PHE A 102 -7.35 21.02 -10.75
C PHE A 102 -7.64 19.55 -10.44
N GLU A 103 -8.61 18.96 -11.15
CA GLU A 103 -9.00 17.55 -10.98
C GLU A 103 -8.36 16.64 -12.02
N LYS A 104 -7.99 17.20 -13.18
CA LYS A 104 -7.41 16.47 -14.30
C LYS A 104 -5.97 16.90 -14.54
N MET A 105 -5.14 15.93 -14.86
CA MET A 105 -3.75 16.18 -15.18
C MET A 105 -3.28 15.22 -16.28
N ASP A 106 -2.24 15.62 -17.00
CA ASP A 106 -1.41 14.76 -17.84
C ASP A 106 0.03 14.84 -17.36
N SER A 107 0.66 13.70 -17.24
CA SER A 107 2.09 13.61 -16.95
C SER A 107 2.89 13.77 -18.24
N ALA A 108 3.98 14.51 -18.18
CA ALA A 108 4.97 14.64 -19.25
C ALA A 108 6.35 14.34 -18.68
N VAL A 109 6.91 13.19 -19.02
CA VAL A 109 8.24 12.80 -18.56
C VAL A 109 9.29 13.73 -19.17
N LEU A 110 10.09 14.35 -18.33
CA LEU A 110 11.17 15.25 -18.74
C LEU A 110 12.39 14.46 -19.19
N LYS A 111 13.00 14.88 -20.28
CA LYS A 111 14.37 14.48 -20.62
C LYS A 111 15.35 15.31 -19.80
N THR A 112 16.04 14.69 -18.87
CA THR A 112 16.89 15.36 -17.89
C THR A 112 18.30 14.84 -17.93
N THR A 113 19.25 15.69 -17.57
CA THR A 113 20.58 15.23 -17.13
C THR A 113 20.52 14.81 -15.67
N LEU A 114 21.55 14.11 -15.20
CA LEU A 114 21.63 13.69 -13.79
C LEU A 114 21.55 14.88 -12.81
N ASP A 115 22.29 15.96 -13.10
CA ASP A 115 22.30 17.16 -12.27
C ASP A 115 20.92 17.84 -12.23
N GLU A 116 20.22 17.85 -13.35
CA GLU A 116 18.86 18.38 -13.41
C GLU A 116 17.87 17.59 -12.55
N ILE A 117 18.04 16.27 -12.42
CA ILE A 117 17.21 15.44 -11.52
C ILE A 117 17.27 15.98 -10.09
N PHE A 118 18.46 16.22 -9.57
CA PHE A 118 18.62 16.74 -8.20
C PHE A 118 18.05 18.15 -8.03
N ILE A 119 18.20 19.01 -9.04
CA ILE A 119 17.64 20.38 -9.03
C ILE A 119 16.11 20.34 -9.06
N LEU A 120 15.55 19.52 -9.94
CA LEU A 120 14.09 19.42 -10.14
C LEU A 120 13.40 18.67 -9.02
N TRP A 121 14.12 17.81 -8.29
CA TRP A 121 13.53 16.92 -7.30
C TRP A 121 12.71 17.65 -6.24
N ASP A 122 13.19 18.77 -5.75
CA ASP A 122 12.50 19.59 -4.75
C ASP A 122 11.67 20.72 -5.36
N GLN A 123 11.61 20.80 -6.69
CA GLN A 123 10.90 21.87 -7.37
C GLN A 123 9.40 21.54 -7.51
N PRO A 124 8.49 22.40 -7.05
CA PRO A 124 7.06 22.26 -7.31
C PRO A 124 6.75 22.21 -8.81
N ALA A 125 5.70 21.47 -9.18
CA ALA A 125 5.31 21.23 -10.57
C ALA A 125 5.23 22.50 -11.40
N LYS A 126 4.60 23.56 -10.86
CA LYS A 126 4.40 24.84 -11.55
C LYS A 126 5.68 25.59 -11.94
N PHE A 127 6.81 25.25 -11.33
CA PHE A 127 8.09 25.89 -11.64
C PHE A 127 8.97 25.08 -12.57
N ARG A 128 8.56 23.84 -12.87
CA ARG A 128 9.30 23.00 -13.82
C ARG A 128 9.01 23.43 -15.26
N SER A 129 10.04 23.34 -16.11
CA SER A 129 9.90 23.56 -17.55
C SER A 129 8.87 22.60 -18.14
N GLY A 130 7.98 23.08 -19.00
CA GLY A 130 6.90 22.28 -19.59
C GLY A 130 5.60 22.23 -18.77
N PHE A 131 5.55 22.83 -17.57
CA PHE A 131 4.30 23.00 -16.85
C PHE A 131 3.35 23.89 -17.64
N ALA A 132 2.11 23.44 -17.83
CA ALA A 132 1.09 24.21 -18.53
C ALA A 132 -0.30 23.91 -17.98
N VAL A 133 -1.18 24.92 -18.04
CA VAL A 133 -2.61 24.77 -17.73
C VAL A 133 -3.39 24.86 -19.04
N ARG A 134 -4.20 23.86 -19.34
CA ARG A 134 -5.05 23.78 -20.54
C ARG A 134 -6.50 23.54 -20.13
N GLY A 135 -7.26 24.61 -19.96
CA GLY A 135 -8.64 24.55 -19.48
C GLY A 135 -8.72 24.00 -18.05
N ASP A 136 -9.40 22.86 -17.87
CA ASP A 136 -9.54 22.15 -16.59
C ASP A 136 -8.44 21.15 -16.31
N ARG A 137 -7.44 21.04 -17.18
CA ARG A 137 -6.36 20.06 -17.16
C ARG A 137 -4.99 20.71 -17.01
N VAL A 138 -4.12 20.08 -16.27
CA VAL A 138 -2.73 20.52 -16.04
C VAL A 138 -1.77 19.53 -16.70
N ILE A 139 -0.75 20.05 -17.39
CA ILE A 139 0.41 19.24 -17.78
C ILE A 139 1.44 19.34 -16.68
N VAL A 140 1.76 18.20 -16.07
CA VAL A 140 2.73 18.07 -14.97
C VAL A 140 4.02 17.48 -15.52
N PRO A 141 5.13 18.24 -15.51
CA PRO A 141 6.44 17.71 -15.86
C PRO A 141 6.95 16.80 -14.74
N THR A 142 7.18 15.52 -15.04
CA THR A 142 7.61 14.51 -14.10
C THR A 142 8.98 13.95 -14.44
N ILE A 143 9.61 13.29 -13.48
CA ILE A 143 10.86 12.56 -13.67
C ILE A 143 10.51 11.07 -13.66
N PHE A 144 10.94 10.35 -14.69
CA PHE A 144 11.02 8.90 -14.64
C PHE A 144 12.42 8.51 -15.09
N ALA A 145 13.25 8.15 -14.13
CA ALA A 145 14.67 7.93 -14.38
C ALA A 145 15.21 6.72 -13.62
N LYS A 146 16.26 6.14 -14.20
CA LYS A 146 17.09 5.12 -13.59
C LYS A 146 18.51 5.66 -13.42
N ILE A 147 19.08 5.49 -12.22
CA ILE A 147 20.47 5.81 -11.94
C ILE A 147 21.25 4.52 -11.71
N ASN A 148 22.16 4.25 -12.61
CA ASN A 148 23.10 3.13 -12.57
C ASN A 148 24.40 3.51 -11.90
N GLY A 149 24.92 2.63 -11.04
CA GLY A 149 26.23 2.84 -10.41
C GLY A 149 26.19 3.73 -9.16
N VAL A 150 27.36 4.10 -8.70
CA VAL A 150 27.63 4.89 -7.50
C VAL A 150 28.73 5.91 -7.82
N ASP A 151 28.61 7.12 -7.33
CA ASP A 151 29.59 8.16 -7.53
C ASP A 151 30.85 7.89 -6.72
N ASP A 152 32.02 7.86 -7.40
CA ASP A 152 33.35 7.58 -6.86
C ASP A 152 33.42 6.32 -5.95
N GLY A 153 32.45 5.40 -6.09
CA GLY A 153 32.34 4.18 -5.30
C GLY A 153 32.06 4.39 -3.81
N ASP A 154 31.76 5.61 -3.36
CA ASP A 154 31.42 5.91 -1.97
C ASP A 154 29.94 5.65 -1.67
N LEU A 155 29.63 4.41 -1.31
CA LEU A 155 28.28 3.98 -0.90
C LEU A 155 27.71 4.78 0.27
N LYS A 156 28.55 5.27 1.17
CA LYS A 156 28.07 6.04 2.33
C LYS A 156 27.58 7.42 1.90
N SER A 157 28.31 8.10 1.04
CA SER A 157 27.89 9.37 0.46
C SER A 157 26.65 9.21 -0.42
N TYR A 158 26.63 8.17 -1.24
CA TYR A 158 25.50 7.80 -2.11
C TYR A 158 24.20 7.63 -1.31
N TRP A 159 24.20 6.80 -0.28
CA TRP A 159 23.00 6.58 0.52
C TRP A 159 22.59 7.80 1.35
N ARG A 160 23.52 8.64 1.75
CA ARG A 160 23.19 9.92 2.39
C ARG A 160 22.46 10.85 1.42
N GLN A 161 22.89 10.95 0.17
CA GLN A 161 22.18 11.72 -0.86
C GLN A 161 20.78 11.19 -1.09
N VAL A 162 20.62 9.87 -1.17
CA VAL A 162 19.28 9.23 -1.29
C VAL A 162 18.40 9.55 -0.08
N GLU A 163 18.95 9.54 1.15
CA GLU A 163 18.20 9.90 2.36
C GLU A 163 17.74 11.37 2.32
N GLU A 164 18.58 12.29 1.82
CA GLU A 164 18.24 13.70 1.64
C GLU A 164 17.13 13.92 0.61
N MET A 165 16.98 13.04 -0.38
CA MET A 165 15.90 13.07 -1.36
C MET A 165 14.53 12.62 -0.81
N ILE A 166 14.46 12.07 0.41
CA ILE A 166 13.22 11.58 1.00
C ILE A 166 12.41 12.71 1.63
N THR A 167 11.31 13.07 1.01
CA THR A 167 10.35 14.09 1.45
C THR A 167 9.13 13.46 2.14
N PRO A 168 8.22 14.24 2.76
CA PRO A 168 6.96 13.72 3.29
C PRO A 168 6.06 13.03 2.27
N LEU A 169 6.19 13.37 0.98
CA LEU A 169 5.44 12.77 -0.12
C LEU A 169 6.21 11.63 -0.82
N THR A 170 7.35 11.20 -0.27
CA THR A 170 8.16 10.12 -0.85
C THR A 170 7.69 8.76 -0.36
N THR A 171 7.47 7.84 -1.28
CA THR A 171 7.41 6.40 -1.03
C THR A 171 8.76 5.80 -1.40
N TYR A 172 9.44 5.22 -0.42
CA TYR A 172 10.72 4.55 -0.63
C TYR A 172 10.56 3.05 -0.38
N ILE A 173 10.97 2.24 -1.35
CA ILE A 173 10.96 0.79 -1.24
C ILE A 173 12.33 0.20 -1.59
N ILE A 174 12.64 -0.93 -0.97
CA ILE A 174 13.75 -1.79 -1.37
C ILE A 174 13.16 -2.93 -2.18
N LYS A 175 13.67 -3.15 -3.38
CA LYS A 175 13.25 -4.26 -4.21
C LYS A 175 13.47 -5.58 -3.47
N SER A 176 12.44 -6.40 -3.44
CA SER A 176 12.45 -7.71 -2.77
C SER A 176 12.37 -8.83 -3.81
N PRO A 177 13.02 -9.99 -3.60
CA PRO A 177 12.96 -11.13 -4.51
C PRO A 177 11.57 -11.76 -4.63
N SER A 178 10.60 -11.26 -3.93
CA SER A 178 9.24 -11.83 -3.88
C SER A 178 8.41 -11.37 -5.08
N TYR A 179 8.49 -12.14 -6.16
CA TYR A 179 7.62 -11.99 -7.33
C TYR A 179 6.16 -12.32 -6.96
N LYS A 180 5.37 -11.32 -6.64
CA LYS A 180 3.92 -11.48 -6.54
C LYS A 180 3.30 -11.43 -7.94
N ARG A 181 3.39 -12.55 -8.65
CA ARG A 181 2.62 -12.69 -9.89
C ARG A 181 1.13 -12.70 -9.53
N PRO A 182 0.29 -11.88 -10.22
CA PRO A 182 -1.15 -11.99 -10.04
C PRO A 182 -1.62 -13.41 -10.34
N PRO A 183 -2.59 -13.95 -9.58
CA PRO A 183 -3.19 -15.25 -9.91
C PRO A 183 -3.72 -15.25 -11.34
N SER A 184 -3.54 -16.34 -12.09
CA SER A 184 -4.02 -16.46 -13.46
C SER A 184 -5.54 -16.23 -13.58
N SER A 185 -6.30 -16.59 -12.55
CA SER A 185 -7.73 -16.31 -12.45
C SER A 185 -8.07 -14.81 -12.39
N MET A 186 -7.18 -13.97 -11.85
CA MET A 186 -7.36 -12.52 -11.86
C MET A 186 -7.05 -11.93 -13.23
N LEU A 187 -5.99 -12.38 -13.89
CA LEU A 187 -5.67 -11.94 -15.24
C LEU A 187 -6.81 -12.27 -16.21
N SER A 188 -7.36 -13.49 -16.13
CA SER A 188 -8.53 -13.88 -16.93
C SER A 188 -9.82 -13.11 -16.57
N ALA A 189 -9.95 -12.62 -15.31
CA ALA A 189 -11.07 -11.78 -14.93
C ALA A 189 -10.99 -10.38 -15.56
N TYR A 190 -9.80 -9.87 -15.83
CA TYR A 190 -9.62 -8.56 -16.50
C TYR A 190 -9.88 -8.64 -18.01
N SER A 191 -9.59 -9.76 -18.66
CA SER A 191 -9.69 -9.91 -20.13
C SER A 191 -11.06 -9.55 -20.68
N ARG A 192 -12.14 -9.72 -19.92
CA ARG A 192 -13.50 -9.34 -20.33
C ARG A 192 -13.73 -7.83 -20.47
N TYR A 193 -12.85 -7.01 -19.91
CA TYR A 193 -12.90 -5.55 -19.98
C TYR A 193 -11.94 -4.98 -21.03
N ILE A 194 -11.24 -5.86 -21.79
CA ILE A 194 -10.17 -5.48 -22.69
C ILE A 194 -10.58 -5.75 -24.14
N SER A 195 -10.35 -4.78 -25.02
CA SER A 195 -10.43 -4.93 -26.46
C SER A 195 -9.17 -4.33 -27.10
N GLY A 196 -8.19 -5.18 -27.43
CA GLY A 196 -6.86 -4.72 -27.81
C GLY A 196 -6.16 -3.99 -26.67
N THR A 197 -5.87 -2.72 -26.82
CA THR A 197 -5.34 -1.85 -25.75
C THR A 197 -6.41 -0.99 -25.09
N SER A 198 -7.65 -1.07 -25.57
CA SER A 198 -8.77 -0.32 -24.99
C SER A 198 -9.36 -1.07 -23.80
N ILE A 199 -9.59 -0.36 -22.71
CA ILE A 199 -10.18 -0.88 -21.48
C ILE A 199 -11.58 -0.27 -21.32
N ASP A 200 -12.58 -1.10 -21.08
CA ASP A 200 -13.90 -0.61 -20.65
C ASP A 200 -13.81 -0.12 -19.20
N THR A 201 -13.28 1.09 -19.04
CA THR A 201 -13.05 1.71 -17.75
C THR A 201 -14.35 1.96 -17.00
N ALA A 202 -15.45 2.27 -17.71
CA ALA A 202 -16.75 2.51 -17.11
C ALA A 202 -17.35 1.23 -16.50
N ALA A 203 -17.26 0.11 -17.22
CA ALA A 203 -17.70 -1.19 -16.69
C ALA A 203 -16.79 -1.67 -15.57
N LEU A 204 -15.48 -1.49 -15.70
CA LEU A 204 -14.50 -1.91 -14.68
C LEU A 204 -14.66 -1.09 -13.40
N MET A 205 -14.90 0.21 -13.48
CA MET A 205 -15.14 1.09 -12.34
C MET A 205 -16.37 0.66 -11.52
N LYS A 206 -17.42 0.20 -12.18
CA LYS A 206 -18.65 -0.30 -11.55
C LYS A 206 -18.56 -1.76 -11.10
N SER A 207 -17.47 -2.44 -11.41
CA SER A 207 -17.32 -3.86 -11.10
C SER A 207 -16.87 -4.10 -9.66
N PRO A 208 -17.10 -5.29 -9.08
CA PRO A 208 -16.57 -5.67 -7.77
C PRO A 208 -15.04 -5.70 -7.70
N LEU A 209 -14.35 -5.56 -8.82
CA LEU A 209 -12.89 -5.48 -8.88
C LEU A 209 -12.37 -4.10 -8.48
N ASN A 210 -13.20 -3.06 -8.63
CA ASN A 210 -12.90 -1.73 -8.12
C ASN A 210 -12.96 -1.72 -6.59
N LYS A 211 -11.84 -1.42 -5.95
CA LYS A 211 -11.72 -1.35 -4.48
C LYS A 211 -11.70 0.09 -3.97
N TYR A 212 -11.89 1.06 -4.86
CA TYR A 212 -11.67 2.49 -4.59
C TYR A 212 -12.96 3.29 -4.36
N GLU A 213 -14.07 2.62 -4.05
CA GLU A 213 -15.35 3.29 -3.73
C GLU A 213 -15.23 4.33 -2.59
N PHE A 214 -14.20 4.19 -1.75
CA PHE A 214 -13.91 5.15 -0.67
C PHE A 214 -13.19 6.41 -1.13
N LEU A 215 -12.65 6.44 -2.37
CA LEU A 215 -12.04 7.62 -2.96
C LEU A 215 -13.11 8.51 -3.59
N SER A 216 -12.81 9.82 -3.70
CA SER A 216 -13.65 10.74 -4.47
C SER A 216 -13.76 10.31 -5.94
N GLU A 217 -14.92 10.55 -6.54
CA GLU A 217 -15.17 10.20 -7.94
C GLU A 217 -14.11 10.77 -8.91
N PRO A 218 -13.70 12.06 -8.82
CA PRO A 218 -12.66 12.59 -9.71
C PRO A 218 -11.31 11.87 -9.57
N LEU A 219 -11.00 11.36 -8.36
CA LEU A 219 -9.76 10.63 -8.16
C LEU A 219 -9.83 9.20 -8.72
N GLN A 220 -10.99 8.55 -8.61
CA GLN A 220 -11.21 7.27 -9.27
C GLN A 220 -11.10 7.44 -10.78
N GLU A 221 -11.80 8.43 -11.36
CA GLU A 221 -11.73 8.75 -12.79
C GLU A 221 -10.29 8.99 -13.26
N LEU A 222 -9.51 9.75 -12.49
CA LEU A 222 -8.09 9.98 -12.80
C LEU A 222 -7.30 8.67 -12.86
N ILE A 223 -7.44 7.79 -11.86
CA ILE A 223 -6.73 6.50 -11.83
C ILE A 223 -7.10 5.67 -13.06
N PHE A 224 -8.38 5.58 -13.42
CA PHE A 224 -8.85 4.81 -14.56
C PHE A 224 -8.45 5.45 -15.90
N GLU A 225 -8.45 6.79 -16.00
CA GLU A 225 -7.95 7.51 -17.17
C GLU A 225 -6.46 7.22 -17.40
N LYS A 226 -5.64 7.28 -16.33
CA LYS A 226 -4.19 7.02 -16.43
C LYS A 226 -3.87 5.56 -16.69
N MET A 227 -4.67 4.66 -16.17
CA MET A 227 -4.61 3.24 -16.51
C MET A 227 -4.84 3.01 -18.01
N GLN A 228 -5.87 3.65 -18.58
CA GLN A 228 -6.13 3.57 -20.02
C GLN A 228 -5.00 4.18 -20.85
N ALA A 229 -4.46 5.33 -20.45
CA ALA A 229 -3.34 5.97 -21.13
C ALA A 229 -2.10 5.06 -21.15
N ALA A 230 -1.72 4.52 -20.00
CA ALA A 230 -0.58 3.59 -19.87
C ALA A 230 -0.76 2.33 -20.74
N ALA A 231 -1.99 1.80 -20.84
CA ALA A 231 -2.30 0.66 -21.71
C ALA A 231 -2.21 1.00 -23.19
N SER A 232 -2.61 2.23 -23.58
CA SER A 232 -2.63 2.67 -24.97
C SER A 232 -1.25 2.94 -25.53
N ASP A 233 -0.34 3.48 -24.73
CA ASP A 233 0.98 3.90 -25.18
C ASP A 233 1.96 2.74 -25.37
N ARG A 234 1.61 1.54 -24.87
CA ARG A 234 2.36 0.29 -25.06
C ARG A 234 3.82 0.33 -24.57
N MET A 235 4.08 1.14 -23.55
CA MET A 235 5.42 1.24 -22.95
C MET A 235 5.79 0.03 -22.08
N LEU A 236 4.82 -0.83 -21.75
CA LEU A 236 5.07 -2.12 -21.11
C LEU A 236 5.20 -3.21 -22.18
N GLU A 237 6.39 -3.75 -22.33
CA GLU A 237 6.73 -4.73 -23.34
C GLU A 237 6.51 -6.16 -22.80
N THR A 238 5.70 -6.93 -23.52
CA THR A 238 5.38 -8.33 -23.21
C THR A 238 5.16 -9.07 -24.52
N ASP A 239 5.28 -10.39 -24.50
CA ASP A 239 5.03 -11.23 -25.69
C ASP A 239 3.56 -11.15 -26.15
N ASP A 240 2.64 -10.94 -25.20
CA ASP A 240 1.21 -10.74 -25.47
C ASP A 240 0.78 -9.34 -25.00
N PRO A 241 0.37 -8.45 -25.91
CA PRO A 241 -0.12 -7.13 -25.56
C PRO A 241 -1.30 -7.15 -24.58
N THR A 242 -2.15 -8.17 -24.63
CA THR A 242 -3.27 -8.32 -23.69
C THR A 242 -2.77 -8.59 -22.28
N GLU A 243 -1.69 -9.35 -22.14
CA GLU A 243 -1.03 -9.59 -20.85
C GLU A 243 -0.53 -8.27 -20.26
N ALA A 244 0.11 -7.41 -21.06
CA ALA A 244 0.56 -6.08 -20.61
C ALA A 244 -0.60 -5.25 -20.05
N VAL A 245 -1.72 -5.19 -20.75
CA VAL A 245 -2.92 -4.47 -20.30
C VAL A 245 -3.45 -5.06 -19.00
N CYS A 246 -3.47 -6.40 -18.86
CA CYS A 246 -3.86 -7.05 -17.61
C CYS A 246 -2.96 -6.67 -16.42
N TYR A 247 -1.64 -6.57 -16.61
CA TYR A 247 -0.73 -6.12 -15.56
C TYR A 247 -0.97 -4.66 -15.18
N ILE A 248 -1.22 -3.78 -16.15
CA ILE A 248 -1.54 -2.37 -15.91
C ILE A 248 -2.85 -2.24 -15.13
N ILE A 249 -3.90 -2.98 -15.51
CA ILE A 249 -5.16 -3.03 -14.76
C ILE A 249 -4.91 -3.50 -13.32
N HIS A 250 -4.12 -4.57 -13.16
CA HIS A 250 -3.82 -5.09 -11.83
C HIS A 250 -3.05 -4.08 -10.97
N ALA A 251 -2.07 -3.41 -11.54
CA ALA A 251 -1.33 -2.34 -10.88
C ALA A 251 -2.27 -1.20 -10.45
N ALA A 252 -3.16 -0.75 -11.35
CA ALA A 252 -4.10 0.33 -11.09
C ALA A 252 -5.12 -0.02 -9.99
N LEU A 253 -5.62 -1.26 -9.95
CA LEU A 253 -6.61 -1.70 -8.96
C LEU A 253 -6.00 -2.13 -7.62
N ASN A 254 -4.67 -2.13 -7.47
CA ASN A 254 -3.98 -2.55 -6.26
C ASN A 254 -2.85 -1.58 -5.87
N LEU A 255 -3.08 -0.28 -6.02
CA LEU A 255 -2.17 0.75 -5.53
C LEU A 255 -1.99 0.64 -4.02
N ASP A 256 -0.75 0.83 -3.57
CA ASP A 256 -0.44 0.83 -2.13
C ASP A 256 -1.11 2.01 -1.41
N ARG A 257 -1.46 1.84 -0.14
CA ARG A 257 -2.10 2.89 0.67
C ARG A 257 -1.27 4.17 0.76
N THR A 258 0.05 4.06 0.81
CA THR A 258 0.93 5.23 0.86
C THR A 258 0.87 5.99 -0.46
N VAL A 259 0.88 5.28 -1.58
CA VAL A 259 0.70 5.86 -2.92
C VAL A 259 -0.65 6.55 -3.03
N LEU A 260 -1.75 5.89 -2.63
CA LEU A 260 -3.08 6.47 -2.65
C LEU A 260 -3.18 7.73 -1.78
N ARG A 261 -2.59 7.71 -0.57
CA ARG A 261 -2.53 8.87 0.32
C ARG A 261 -1.77 10.04 -0.32
N ASN A 262 -0.62 9.76 -0.92
CA ASN A 262 0.17 10.78 -1.60
C ASN A 262 -0.59 11.34 -2.81
N LEU A 263 -1.25 10.49 -3.58
CA LEU A 263 -2.08 10.90 -4.71
C LEU A 263 -3.28 11.76 -4.28
N GLN A 264 -3.89 11.47 -3.14
CA GLN A 264 -5.00 12.27 -2.59
C GLN A 264 -4.55 13.67 -2.13
N LYS A 265 -3.36 13.77 -1.53
CA LYS A 265 -2.78 15.04 -1.09
C LYS A 265 -2.16 15.86 -2.22
N TYR A 266 -1.98 15.25 -3.38
CA TYR A 266 -1.29 15.87 -4.49
C TYR A 266 -2.11 16.99 -5.13
N ASP A 267 -1.67 18.23 -4.98
CA ASP A 267 -2.07 19.37 -5.78
C ASP A 267 -1.13 19.47 -6.99
N PHE A 268 -1.67 19.27 -8.17
CA PHE A 268 -0.89 19.17 -9.42
C PHE A 268 -0.06 20.42 -9.76
N THR A 269 -0.19 21.50 -8.99
CA THR A 269 0.60 22.72 -9.13
C THR A 269 1.75 22.84 -8.12
N LYS A 270 1.71 22.00 -7.07
CA LYS A 270 2.65 22.04 -5.93
C LYS A 270 3.66 20.90 -5.98
N ASP A 271 4.07 20.45 -4.79
CA ASP A 271 5.08 19.39 -4.65
C ASP A 271 4.58 18.07 -5.26
N ILE A 272 5.41 17.51 -6.12
CA ILE A 272 5.13 16.25 -6.80
C ILE A 272 5.39 15.09 -5.84
N PRO A 273 4.47 14.11 -5.72
CA PRO A 273 4.74 12.90 -4.97
C PRO A 273 5.85 12.08 -5.63
N LYS A 274 6.65 11.39 -4.82
CA LYS A 274 7.87 10.72 -5.26
C LYS A 274 7.83 9.24 -4.95
N PHE A 275 8.38 8.46 -5.85
CA PHE A 275 8.52 7.02 -5.67
C PHE A 275 9.98 6.63 -5.97
N ILE A 276 10.69 6.19 -4.94
CA ILE A 276 12.06 5.72 -5.06
C ILE A 276 12.08 4.22 -4.82
N VAL A 277 12.65 3.48 -5.75
CA VAL A 277 12.94 2.06 -5.57
C VAL A 277 14.43 1.82 -5.67
N ALA A 278 15.00 1.19 -4.63
CA ALA A 278 16.41 0.80 -4.63
C ALA A 278 16.53 -0.70 -4.93
N ASP A 279 17.24 -1.02 -6.01
CA ASP A 279 17.52 -2.40 -6.39
C ASP A 279 18.73 -2.95 -5.63
N SER A 280 18.52 -4.08 -4.94
CA SER A 280 19.56 -4.77 -4.17
C SER A 280 19.80 -6.21 -4.65
N ILE A 281 19.11 -6.65 -5.72
CA ILE A 281 18.99 -8.08 -6.00
C ILE A 281 19.68 -8.49 -7.29
N GLU A 282 19.97 -7.54 -8.17
CA GLU A 282 20.57 -7.81 -9.48
C GLU A 282 19.74 -8.80 -10.34
N GLU A 283 18.43 -8.66 -10.28
CA GLU A 283 17.46 -9.42 -11.07
C GLU A 283 16.52 -8.46 -11.81
N PRO A 284 15.92 -8.84 -12.95
CA PRO A 284 14.92 -8.04 -13.62
C PRO A 284 13.72 -7.73 -12.69
N PHE A 285 13.12 -6.58 -12.85
CA PHE A 285 11.80 -6.35 -12.27
C PHE A 285 10.77 -7.29 -12.91
N SER A 286 9.79 -7.72 -12.12
CA SER A 286 8.66 -8.46 -12.70
C SER A 286 7.81 -7.56 -13.59
N LYS A 287 7.05 -8.13 -14.52
CA LYS A 287 6.09 -7.41 -15.35
C LYS A 287 5.12 -6.55 -14.52
N LEU A 288 4.73 -7.03 -13.33
CA LEU A 288 3.85 -6.29 -12.43
C LEU A 288 4.55 -5.07 -11.81
N GLU A 289 5.78 -5.21 -11.34
CA GLU A 289 6.56 -4.09 -10.79
C GLU A 289 6.80 -3.03 -11.88
N CYS A 290 7.15 -3.45 -13.09
CA CYS A 290 7.28 -2.56 -14.24
C CYS A 290 5.97 -1.82 -14.56
N ALA A 291 4.83 -2.53 -14.55
CA ALA A 291 3.51 -1.94 -14.73
C ALA A 291 3.18 -0.92 -13.63
N GLN A 292 3.57 -1.18 -12.39
CA GLN A 292 3.38 -0.25 -11.27
C GLN A 292 4.23 1.01 -11.42
N LEU A 293 5.52 0.89 -11.76
CA LEU A 293 6.40 2.04 -11.96
C LEU A 293 5.92 2.91 -13.13
N LEU A 294 5.56 2.26 -14.24
CA LEU A 294 5.00 2.94 -15.40
C LEU A 294 3.71 3.68 -15.04
N LEU A 295 2.76 3.01 -14.38
CA LEU A 295 1.50 3.65 -13.98
C LEU A 295 1.73 4.84 -13.03
N LEU A 296 2.69 4.77 -12.12
CA LEU A 296 3.02 5.87 -11.22
C LEU A 296 3.50 7.10 -12.00
N SER A 297 4.29 6.93 -13.05
CA SER A 297 4.70 8.05 -13.91
C SER A 297 3.50 8.69 -14.61
N TYR A 298 2.51 7.90 -15.08
CA TYR A 298 1.27 8.42 -15.65
C TYR A 298 0.38 9.12 -14.63
N LEU A 299 0.41 8.68 -13.36
CA LEU A 299 -0.28 9.32 -12.24
C LEU A 299 0.42 10.61 -11.75
N GLY A 300 1.49 11.03 -12.40
CA GLY A 300 2.19 12.27 -12.12
C GLY A 300 3.19 12.20 -10.97
N PHE A 301 3.68 11.02 -10.62
CA PHE A 301 4.76 10.85 -9.66
C PHE A 301 6.12 11.06 -10.32
N ASP A 302 7.08 11.60 -9.58
CA ASP A 302 8.48 11.41 -9.90
C ASP A 302 8.88 10.00 -9.49
N VAL A 303 9.40 9.23 -10.44
CA VAL A 303 9.83 7.84 -10.24
C VAL A 303 11.32 7.73 -10.43
N LEU A 304 12.02 7.17 -9.44
CA LEU A 304 13.47 6.98 -9.48
C LEU A 304 13.81 5.53 -9.14
N VAL A 305 14.53 4.88 -10.06
CA VAL A 305 15.09 3.54 -9.87
C VAL A 305 16.57 3.67 -9.60
N LEU A 306 17.03 3.18 -8.46
CA LEU A 306 18.43 3.20 -8.04
C LEU A 306 19.03 1.80 -8.22
N SER A 307 19.99 1.65 -9.11
CA SER A 307 20.67 0.39 -9.41
C SER A 307 22.19 0.53 -9.25
N PRO A 308 22.73 0.35 -8.01
CA PRO A 308 24.17 0.48 -7.78
C PRO A 308 25.03 -0.45 -8.64
N SER A 309 24.53 -1.60 -9.03
CA SER A 309 25.22 -2.56 -9.91
C SER A 309 25.07 -2.23 -11.39
N GLY A 310 24.14 -1.34 -11.76
CA GLY A 310 23.80 -1.08 -13.15
C GLY A 310 23.20 -2.29 -13.87
N TYR A 311 22.63 -3.24 -13.12
CA TYR A 311 22.00 -4.41 -13.70
C TYR A 311 20.81 -4.00 -14.60
N ARG A 312 20.60 -4.74 -15.67
CA ARG A 312 19.44 -4.57 -16.55
C ARG A 312 18.19 -5.07 -15.83
N ASP A 313 17.40 -4.17 -15.27
CA ASP A 313 16.28 -4.48 -14.40
C ASP A 313 14.92 -4.08 -15.00
N ILE A 314 14.55 -2.79 -15.03
CA ILE A 314 13.27 -2.34 -15.59
C ILE A 314 13.24 -2.43 -17.12
N GLU A 315 14.37 -2.33 -17.77
CA GLU A 315 14.54 -2.44 -19.23
C GLU A 315 14.17 -3.84 -19.76
N ALA A 316 13.92 -4.79 -18.87
CA ALA A 316 13.43 -6.11 -19.25
C ALA A 316 11.99 -6.06 -19.80
N TYR A 317 11.19 -5.08 -19.36
CA TYR A 317 9.77 -4.98 -19.70
C TYR A 317 9.26 -3.55 -19.89
N VAL A 318 10.05 -2.52 -19.65
CA VAL A 318 9.68 -1.13 -19.91
C VAL A 318 10.50 -0.61 -21.07
N SER A 319 9.82 -0.03 -22.04
CA SER A 319 10.49 0.58 -23.22
C SER A 319 11.44 1.69 -22.80
N ASP A 320 12.61 1.75 -23.42
CA ASP A 320 13.61 2.79 -23.18
C ASP A 320 13.08 4.22 -23.45
N ASP A 321 11.99 4.34 -24.22
CA ASP A 321 11.33 5.63 -24.49
C ASP A 321 10.52 6.16 -23.29
N ALA A 322 10.24 5.32 -22.28
CA ALA A 322 9.41 5.68 -21.15
C ALA A 322 10.18 6.36 -20.02
N PHE A 323 11.49 6.21 -19.94
CA PHE A 323 12.32 6.72 -18.86
C PHE A 323 13.72 7.09 -19.32
N GLU A 324 14.44 7.88 -18.53
CA GLU A 324 15.82 8.26 -18.78
C GLU A 324 16.79 7.39 -17.96
N THR A 325 17.90 6.98 -18.56
CA THR A 325 18.95 6.23 -17.86
C THR A 325 20.20 7.09 -17.69
N HIS A 326 20.67 7.19 -16.46
CA HIS A 326 21.92 7.88 -16.10
C HIS A 326 22.89 6.88 -15.51
N THR A 327 24.17 6.98 -15.88
CA THR A 327 25.21 6.07 -15.40
C THR A 327 26.28 6.86 -14.68
N LEU A 328 26.51 6.48 -13.43
CA LEU A 328 27.62 6.96 -12.62
C LEU A 328 28.92 6.20 -12.94
N ASN A 329 30.03 6.67 -12.37
CA ASN A 329 31.36 6.25 -12.76
C ASN A 329 31.76 4.84 -12.27
N GLU A 330 31.13 4.31 -11.21
CA GLU A 330 31.43 2.99 -10.67
C GLU A 330 30.21 2.12 -10.45
N PHE A 331 30.32 0.81 -10.73
CA PHE A 331 29.31 -0.18 -10.38
C PHE A 331 29.68 -0.89 -9.08
N LYS A 332 28.70 -1.08 -8.21
CA LYS A 332 28.84 -1.82 -6.95
C LYS A 332 27.85 -2.97 -6.89
N TYR A 333 28.37 -4.17 -6.69
CA TYR A 333 27.59 -5.42 -6.63
C TYR A 333 27.36 -5.86 -5.20
N ASN A 334 26.29 -6.65 -4.97
CA ASN A 334 25.94 -7.20 -3.65
C ASN A 334 25.82 -6.08 -2.56
N VAL A 335 25.24 -4.95 -2.93
CA VAL A 335 25.15 -3.80 -2.04
C VAL A 335 24.03 -4.00 -1.03
N SER A 336 24.34 -3.80 0.25
CA SER A 336 23.31 -3.70 1.28
C SER A 336 22.60 -2.37 1.18
N VAL A 337 21.32 -2.40 0.82
CA VAL A 337 20.48 -1.21 0.71
C VAL A 337 19.93 -0.82 2.07
N PRO A 338 20.16 0.41 2.55
CA PRO A 338 19.63 0.86 3.82
C PRO A 338 18.13 1.06 3.78
N ARG A 339 17.47 0.84 4.90
CA ARG A 339 16.05 1.14 5.06
C ARG A 339 15.88 2.53 5.66
N PHE A 340 15.44 3.47 4.85
CA PHE A 340 15.10 4.81 5.30
C PHE A 340 13.66 4.86 5.81
N LYS A 341 13.41 5.76 6.76
CA LYS A 341 12.06 6.05 7.25
C LYS A 341 11.62 7.36 6.64
N THR A 342 10.42 7.35 6.06
CA THR A 342 9.83 8.61 5.63
C THR A 342 9.55 9.53 6.83
N PRO A 343 9.58 10.86 6.65
CA PRO A 343 9.26 11.80 7.74
C PRO A 343 7.92 11.54 8.42
N ASP A 344 6.91 11.08 7.68
CA ASP A 344 5.59 10.72 8.22
C ASP A 344 5.68 9.46 9.08
N GLU A 345 6.40 8.42 8.66
CA GLU A 345 6.64 7.23 9.47
C GLU A 345 7.42 7.55 10.75
N ALA A 346 8.40 8.44 10.67
CA ALA A 346 9.16 8.90 11.84
C ALA A 346 8.29 9.68 12.84
N LYS A 347 7.37 10.53 12.37
CA LYS A 347 6.39 11.23 13.22
C LYS A 347 5.43 10.26 13.88
N TYR A 348 4.89 9.31 13.13
CA TYR A 348 3.95 8.29 13.64
C TYR A 348 4.61 7.43 14.73
N GLN A 349 5.85 7.00 14.53
CA GLN A 349 6.60 6.23 15.55
C GLN A 349 6.90 7.07 16.80
N LYS A 350 7.24 8.36 16.65
CA LYS A 350 7.40 9.27 17.80
C LYS A 350 6.12 9.44 18.60
N GLN A 351 4.98 9.58 17.94
CA GLN A 351 3.66 9.68 18.59
C GLN A 351 3.30 8.36 19.31
N LYS A 352 3.50 7.21 18.65
CA LYS A 352 3.25 5.89 19.24
C LYS A 352 4.12 5.66 20.48
N ASN A 353 5.42 5.95 20.39
CA ASN A 353 6.35 5.83 21.53
C ASN A 353 6.03 6.86 22.64
N GLY A 354 5.55 8.04 22.30
CA GLY A 354 5.10 9.06 23.23
C GLY A 354 3.83 8.65 23.99
N LEU A 355 2.88 8.01 23.32
CA LEU A 355 1.67 7.45 23.91
C LEU A 355 1.99 6.26 24.83
N PHE A 356 2.86 5.34 24.39
CA PHE A 356 3.33 4.23 25.25
C PHE A 356 4.04 4.75 26.50
N LYS A 357 4.96 5.72 26.37
CA LYS A 357 5.62 6.34 27.55
C LYS A 357 4.63 7.01 28.50
N LYS A 358 3.54 7.64 28.00
CA LYS A 358 2.49 8.24 28.85
C LYS A 358 1.66 7.18 29.57
N LEU A 359 1.32 6.08 28.90
CA LEU A 359 0.58 4.95 29.50
C LEU A 359 1.36 4.26 30.61
N PHE A 360 2.65 4.02 30.40
CA PHE A 360 3.51 3.38 31.42
C PHE A 360 3.95 4.31 32.56
N ARG A 361 3.84 5.64 32.39
CA ARG A 361 4.09 6.61 33.49
C ARG A 361 2.93 6.77 34.45
N LYS A 362 1.67 6.50 34.01
CA LYS A 362 0.48 6.55 34.88
C LYS A 362 0.26 5.31 35.76
N GLY A 363 1.04 4.26 35.59
CA GLY A 363 0.97 3.03 36.39
C GLY A 363 1.98 2.95 37.52
N ARG A 364 2.63 4.08 37.89
CA ARG A 364 3.63 4.14 39.00
C ARG A 364 3.35 5.30 39.96
N THR A 365 2.08 5.53 40.28
CA THR A 365 1.69 6.34 41.44
C THR A 365 0.66 5.57 42.27
#